data_502ed868670ff36293447ff9e8647989
#
_entry.id   502ed868670ff36293447ff9e8647989
#
_cell.length_a   1.000
_cell.length_b   1.000
_cell.length_c   1.000
_cell.angle_alpha   90.00
_cell.angle_beta   90.00
_cell.angle_gamma   90.00
#
_symmetry.space_group_name_H-M   'P 1'
#
loop_
_entity.id
_entity.type
_entity.pdbx_description
1 polymer ?
#
loop_
_entity_poly.entity_id
_entity_poly.type
_entity_poly.pdbx_seq_one_letter_code
_entity_poly.pdbx_strand_id
1 'polypeptide(L)'
;MTLEEKVGQMTQTERYQVYDDATQITTWHLGALLSGGGSTPTPNTPQAWADMVDRFQSAALATRLHIPLLYGIDTVHGDGNIYGATVFPHNIGLGATQPSSARSSTCRAGRETTSPSPPPPQLVQ
;
A
#
# COMPACT_ATOMS: atom_id res chain seq x y z
N MET A 1 -13.39 -14.70 -17.49
CA MET A 1 -13.85 -14.29 -16.16
C MET A 1 -15.36 -14.44 -16.10
N THR A 2 -15.86 -15.09 -15.05
CA THR A 2 -17.30 -15.11 -14.75
C THR A 2 -17.77 -13.73 -14.27
N LEU A 3 -19.08 -13.55 -14.05
CA LEU A 3 -19.60 -12.30 -13.51
C LEU A 3 -19.10 -12.07 -12.08
N GLU A 4 -19.12 -13.11 -11.26
CA GLU A 4 -18.62 -13.07 -9.88
C GLU A 4 -17.15 -12.66 -9.83
N GLU A 5 -16.31 -13.27 -10.68
CA GLU A 5 -14.89 -12.92 -10.78
C GLU A 5 -14.68 -11.45 -11.17
N LYS A 6 -15.48 -10.93 -12.12
CA LYS A 6 -15.39 -9.52 -12.52
C LYS A 6 -15.77 -8.58 -11.37
N VAL A 7 -16.86 -8.88 -10.66
CA VAL A 7 -17.31 -8.09 -9.51
C VAL A 7 -16.26 -8.14 -8.40
N GLY A 8 -15.72 -9.31 -8.08
CA GLY A 8 -14.67 -9.48 -7.09
C GLY A 8 -13.42 -8.67 -7.43
N GLN A 9 -12.96 -8.71 -8.69
CA GLN A 9 -11.79 -7.95 -9.14
C GLN A 9 -12.01 -6.43 -9.11
N MET A 10 -13.24 -5.96 -9.16
CA MET A 10 -13.60 -4.54 -8.99
C MET A 10 -13.81 -4.15 -7.53
N THR A 11 -13.77 -5.11 -6.60
CA THR A 11 -14.05 -4.89 -5.18
C THR A 11 -12.76 -4.70 -4.41
N GLN A 12 -12.72 -3.62 -3.62
CA GLN A 12 -11.73 -3.40 -2.57
C GLN A 12 -12.41 -3.57 -1.21
N THR A 13 -11.74 -4.23 -0.28
CA THR A 13 -12.20 -4.32 1.10
C THR A 13 -11.11 -3.92 2.07
N GLU A 14 -11.52 -3.59 3.28
CA GLU A 14 -10.59 -3.32 4.38
C GLU A 14 -10.07 -4.64 4.96
N ARG A 15 -8.80 -4.65 5.39
CA ARG A 15 -8.11 -5.84 5.90
C ARG A 15 -8.87 -6.56 7.01
N TYR A 16 -9.52 -5.82 7.93
CA TYR A 16 -10.27 -6.42 9.03
C TYR A 16 -11.45 -7.30 8.56
N GLN A 17 -11.96 -7.09 7.35
CA GLN A 17 -13.03 -7.93 6.80
C GLN A 17 -12.51 -9.31 6.36
N VAL A 18 -11.24 -9.38 6.03
CA VAL A 18 -10.57 -10.62 5.60
C VAL A 18 -9.88 -11.31 6.79
N TYR A 19 -9.58 -10.53 7.84
CA TYR A 19 -8.78 -10.97 9.00
C TYR A 19 -7.45 -11.61 8.57
N ASP A 20 -7.01 -12.62 9.32
CA ASP A 20 -5.86 -13.44 8.95
C ASP A 20 -6.26 -14.65 8.07
N ASP A 21 -7.54 -14.81 7.81
CA ASP A 21 -8.07 -15.86 6.94
C ASP A 21 -8.11 -15.41 5.48
N ALA A 22 -6.99 -15.62 4.81
CA ALA A 22 -6.84 -15.27 3.40
C ALA A 22 -7.80 -16.04 2.46
N THR A 23 -8.57 -17.01 2.96
CA THR A 23 -9.53 -17.78 2.14
C THR A 23 -10.63 -16.91 1.58
N GLN A 24 -10.99 -15.83 2.26
CA GLN A 24 -11.99 -14.89 1.76
C GLN A 24 -11.52 -14.15 0.50
N ILE A 25 -10.23 -13.91 0.35
CA ILE A 25 -9.65 -13.32 -0.87
C ILE A 25 -9.94 -14.24 -2.07
N THR A 26 -9.74 -15.53 -1.88
CA THR A 26 -10.01 -16.55 -2.91
C THR A 26 -11.50 -16.69 -3.17
N THR A 27 -12.33 -16.76 -2.10
CA THR A 27 -13.77 -16.99 -2.21
C THR A 27 -14.50 -15.83 -2.90
N TRP A 28 -14.11 -14.61 -2.59
CA TRP A 28 -14.73 -13.40 -3.15
C TRP A 28 -14.02 -12.87 -4.39
N HIS A 29 -12.94 -13.52 -4.82
CA HIS A 29 -12.13 -13.10 -5.97
C HIS A 29 -11.66 -11.64 -5.87
N LEU A 30 -11.28 -11.18 -4.67
CA LEU A 30 -10.97 -9.78 -4.40
C LEU A 30 -9.84 -9.26 -5.30
N GLY A 31 -10.03 -8.06 -5.87
CA GLY A 31 -9.02 -7.38 -6.67
C GLY A 31 -8.12 -6.47 -5.85
N ALA A 32 -8.62 -5.94 -4.72
CA ALA A 32 -7.87 -5.03 -3.88
C ALA A 32 -8.16 -5.21 -2.38
N LEU A 33 -7.17 -4.91 -1.57
CA LEU A 33 -7.25 -4.88 -0.12
C LEU A 33 -6.61 -3.60 0.42
N LEU A 34 -7.20 -2.99 1.43
CA LEU A 34 -6.70 -1.78 2.07
C LEU A 34 -6.45 -2.02 3.56
N SER A 35 -5.29 -1.62 4.06
CA SER A 35 -5.10 -1.42 5.49
C SER A 35 -5.32 0.03 5.86
N GLY A 36 -6.42 0.31 6.53
CA GLY A 36 -6.70 1.62 7.11
C GLY A 36 -5.90 1.89 8.39
N GLY A 37 -6.10 3.08 8.96
CA GLY A 37 -5.43 3.47 10.20
C GLY A 37 -5.69 2.48 11.35
N GLY A 38 -4.63 1.93 11.92
CA GLY A 38 -4.72 0.96 13.01
C GLY A 38 -4.91 -0.49 12.58
N SER A 39 -5.11 -0.78 11.29
CA SER A 39 -5.21 -2.14 10.76
C SER A 39 -3.83 -2.79 10.62
N THR A 40 -3.22 -3.13 11.76
CA THR A 40 -1.85 -3.65 11.84
C THR A 40 -1.80 -5.15 12.15
N PRO A 41 -0.79 -5.89 11.68
CA PRO A 41 -0.53 -7.25 12.13
C PRO A 41 -0.07 -7.28 13.60
N THR A 42 -0.14 -8.43 14.22
CA THR A 42 0.41 -8.66 15.56
C THR A 42 1.46 -9.78 15.50
N PRO A 43 2.73 -9.52 15.85
CA PRO A 43 3.31 -8.24 16.30
C PRO A 43 3.38 -7.20 15.16
N ASN A 44 3.39 -5.90 15.51
CA ASN A 44 3.54 -4.82 14.52
C ASN A 44 5.03 -4.62 14.20
N THR A 45 5.56 -5.43 13.31
CA THR A 45 6.95 -5.37 12.84
C THR A 45 7.00 -5.39 11.32
N PRO A 46 8.03 -4.82 10.68
CA PRO A 46 8.17 -4.86 9.23
C PRO A 46 8.09 -6.28 8.65
N GLN A 47 8.64 -7.26 9.35
CA GLN A 47 8.58 -8.66 8.92
C GLN A 47 7.15 -9.19 8.95
N ALA A 48 6.39 -8.92 10.01
CA ALA A 48 4.99 -9.37 10.11
C ALA A 48 4.10 -8.72 9.04
N TRP A 49 4.41 -7.48 8.64
CA TRP A 49 3.74 -6.83 7.50
C TRP A 49 4.06 -7.54 6.19
N ALA A 50 5.33 -7.85 5.93
CA ALA A 50 5.73 -8.59 4.74
C ALA A 50 5.06 -9.96 4.67
N ASP A 51 5.13 -10.74 5.75
CA ASP A 51 4.53 -12.07 5.85
C ASP A 51 3.00 -12.04 5.64
N MET A 52 2.34 -10.99 6.14
CA MET A 52 0.90 -10.79 5.96
C MET A 52 0.57 -10.52 4.48
N VAL A 53 1.29 -9.61 3.83
CA VAL A 53 1.08 -9.26 2.42
C VAL A 53 1.38 -10.47 1.52
N ASP A 54 2.46 -11.19 1.78
CA ASP A 54 2.83 -12.40 1.02
C ASP A 54 1.75 -13.48 1.11
N ARG A 55 1.14 -13.64 2.28
CA ARG A 55 0.02 -14.57 2.49
C ARG A 55 -1.20 -14.16 1.66
N PHE A 56 -1.55 -12.87 1.65
CA PHE A 56 -2.65 -12.36 0.84
C PHE A 56 -2.38 -12.50 -0.66
N GLN A 57 -1.16 -12.21 -1.12
CA GLN A 57 -0.77 -12.41 -2.50
C GLN A 57 -0.82 -13.89 -2.90
N SER A 58 -0.35 -14.77 -2.03
CA SER A 58 -0.40 -16.21 -2.28
C SER A 58 -1.84 -16.71 -2.45
N ALA A 59 -2.77 -16.21 -1.63
CA ALA A 59 -4.19 -16.54 -1.74
C ALA A 59 -4.81 -16.03 -3.05
N ALA A 60 -4.48 -14.81 -3.47
CA ALA A 60 -4.94 -14.24 -4.73
C ALA A 60 -4.40 -15.03 -5.94
N LEU A 61 -3.11 -15.37 -5.92
CA LEU A 61 -2.46 -16.16 -6.98
C LEU A 61 -2.92 -17.62 -7.01
N ALA A 62 -3.48 -18.15 -5.92
CA ALA A 62 -4.07 -19.48 -5.87
C ALA A 62 -5.44 -19.56 -6.58
N THR A 63 -6.05 -18.41 -6.93
CA THR A 63 -7.29 -18.39 -7.72
C THR A 63 -7.06 -18.87 -9.14
N ARG A 64 -8.13 -19.30 -9.82
CA ARG A 64 -8.07 -19.75 -11.23
C ARG A 64 -7.47 -18.72 -12.18
N LEU A 65 -7.63 -17.43 -11.86
CA LEU A 65 -7.19 -16.31 -12.70
C LEU A 65 -5.72 -15.93 -12.50
N HIS A 66 -5.12 -16.32 -11.38
CA HIS A 66 -3.75 -15.96 -10.99
C HIS A 66 -3.46 -14.45 -11.06
N ILE A 67 -4.47 -13.61 -10.76
CA ILE A 67 -4.31 -12.16 -10.76
C ILE A 67 -3.80 -11.72 -9.38
N PRO A 68 -2.67 -10.98 -9.32
CA PRO A 68 -2.17 -10.45 -8.06
C PRO A 68 -3.16 -9.46 -7.43
N LEU A 69 -3.23 -9.47 -6.09
CA LEU A 69 -4.03 -8.52 -5.32
C LEU A 69 -3.37 -7.13 -5.31
N LEU A 70 -4.13 -6.08 -5.54
CA LEU A 70 -3.68 -4.71 -5.30
C LEU A 70 -3.78 -4.43 -3.81
N TYR A 71 -2.63 -4.26 -3.13
CA TYR A 71 -2.60 -3.93 -1.71
C TYR A 71 -2.31 -2.45 -1.49
N GLY A 72 -3.15 -1.79 -0.72
CA GLY A 72 -3.01 -0.39 -0.34
C GLY A 72 -2.92 -0.20 1.18
N ILE A 73 -2.38 0.96 1.58
CA ILE A 73 -2.29 1.37 2.97
C ILE A 73 -2.52 2.88 3.08
N ASP A 74 -3.20 3.32 4.14
CA ASP A 74 -3.37 4.74 4.44
C ASP A 74 -2.10 5.32 5.06
N THR A 75 -1.42 6.17 4.32
CA THR A 75 -0.17 6.83 4.73
C THR A 75 -0.24 8.34 4.50
N VAL A 76 -1.07 9.02 5.28
CA VAL A 76 -1.39 10.44 5.07
C VAL A 76 -0.18 11.36 5.20
N HIS A 77 0.75 11.03 6.09
CA HIS A 77 1.99 11.79 6.32
C HIS A 77 3.21 10.88 6.60
N GLY A 78 3.27 9.76 5.92
CA GLY A 78 4.18 8.65 6.17
C GLY A 78 3.44 7.47 6.79
N ASP A 79 4.06 6.30 6.83
CA ASP A 79 3.40 5.11 7.33
C ASP A 79 3.47 5.02 8.86
N GLY A 80 2.57 5.74 9.53
CA GLY A 80 2.44 5.71 10.99
C GLY A 80 1.96 4.36 11.56
N ASN A 81 1.55 3.43 10.72
CA ASN A 81 1.05 2.12 11.15
C ASN A 81 2.19 1.12 11.37
N ILE A 82 3.32 1.27 10.68
CA ILE A 82 4.47 0.36 10.79
C ILE A 82 5.46 0.90 11.84
N TYR A 83 5.76 0.10 12.86
CA TYR A 83 6.75 0.47 13.85
C TYR A 83 8.13 0.69 13.22
N GLY A 84 8.71 1.88 13.45
CA GLY A 84 10.01 2.26 12.92
C GLY A 84 10.00 2.88 11.51
N ALA A 85 8.85 2.99 10.86
CA ALA A 85 8.73 3.71 9.59
C ALA A 85 8.87 5.22 9.77
N THR A 86 9.30 5.91 8.71
CA THR A 86 9.42 7.38 8.71
C THR A 86 8.04 8.02 8.69
N VAL A 87 7.80 8.92 9.64
CA VAL A 87 6.57 9.71 9.74
C VAL A 87 6.92 11.19 9.57
N PHE A 88 6.18 11.87 8.71
CA PHE A 88 6.33 13.30 8.44
C PHE A 88 5.32 14.13 9.27
N PRO A 89 5.53 15.44 9.42
CA PRO A 89 4.53 16.32 9.99
C PRO A 89 3.21 16.25 9.20
N HIS A 90 2.09 16.41 9.88
CA HIS A 90 0.78 16.48 9.23
C HIS A 90 0.71 17.55 8.14
N ASN A 91 -0.04 17.31 7.07
CA ASN A 91 -0.19 18.22 5.94
C ASN A 91 -0.69 19.62 6.34
N ILE A 92 -1.49 19.73 7.41
CA ILE A 92 -1.93 21.02 7.97
C ILE A 92 -0.73 21.83 8.48
N GLY A 93 0.18 21.18 9.24
CA GLY A 93 1.40 21.81 9.73
C GLY A 93 2.33 22.23 8.57
N LEU A 94 2.51 21.35 7.59
CA LEU A 94 3.29 21.65 6.38
C LEU A 94 2.67 22.76 5.54
N GLY A 95 1.33 22.82 5.47
CA GLY A 95 0.61 23.89 4.78
C GLY A 95 0.74 25.26 5.45
N ALA A 96 0.96 25.29 6.76
CA ALA A 96 1.21 26.52 7.53
C ALA A 96 2.63 27.04 7.36
N THR A 97 3.60 26.21 6.95
CA THR A 97 4.96 26.65 6.63
C THR A 97 4.97 27.33 5.26
N GLN A 98 5.54 28.50 5.18
CA GLN A 98 5.86 29.16 3.90
C GLN A 98 7.33 28.85 3.56
N PRO A 99 7.68 28.61 2.30
CA PRO A 99 7.08 28.92 1.01
C PRO A 99 6.65 27.65 0.19
N SER A 100 6.04 27.89 -0.97
CA SER A 100 5.50 26.87 -1.89
C SER A 100 6.44 25.70 -2.28
N SER A 101 7.75 25.87 -2.12
CA SER A 101 8.77 24.82 -2.32
C SER A 101 8.66 23.66 -1.32
N ALA A 102 8.22 23.93 -0.08
CA ALA A 102 8.06 22.89 0.94
C ALA A 102 6.87 21.96 0.65
N ARG A 103 5.81 22.48 0.01
CA ARG A 103 4.65 21.66 -0.39
C ARG A 103 4.98 20.68 -1.51
N SER A 104 5.91 21.06 -2.39
CA SER A 104 6.34 20.22 -3.51
C SER A 104 7.16 19.01 -3.05
N SER A 105 7.96 19.15 -1.99
CA SER A 105 8.79 18.06 -1.48
C SER A 105 7.99 16.96 -0.77
N THR A 106 6.91 17.32 -0.07
CA THR A 106 6.09 16.33 0.65
C THR A 106 5.22 15.49 -0.29
N CYS A 107 4.67 16.12 -1.35
CA CYS A 107 3.96 15.37 -2.39
C CYS A 107 4.91 14.48 -3.22
N ARG A 108 6.21 14.84 -3.30
CA ARG A 108 7.22 13.98 -3.96
C ARG A 108 7.63 12.80 -3.11
N ALA A 109 7.79 12.95 -1.81
CA ALA A 109 8.18 11.87 -0.93
C ALA A 109 7.21 10.67 -0.96
N GLY A 110 5.90 10.92 -1.13
CA GLY A 110 4.90 9.87 -1.32
C GLY A 110 4.92 9.22 -2.71
N ARG A 111 5.66 9.80 -3.67
CA ARG A 111 5.72 9.32 -5.06
C ARG A 111 7.02 8.60 -5.43
N GLU A 112 8.08 8.79 -4.64
CA GLU A 112 9.44 8.31 -4.99
C GLU A 112 9.78 6.91 -4.49
N THR A 113 8.85 6.18 -3.90
CA THR A 113 9.13 4.81 -3.43
C THR A 113 9.13 3.75 -4.54
N THR A 114 8.98 4.12 -5.82
CA THR A 114 8.85 3.11 -6.89
C THR A 114 9.79 3.24 -8.08
N SER A 115 10.71 4.22 -8.15
CA SER A 115 11.70 4.21 -9.26
C SER A 115 12.94 5.06 -8.95
N PRO A 116 14.15 4.51 -9.05
CA PRO A 116 15.36 5.32 -9.08
C PRO A 116 15.39 6.13 -10.39
N SER A 117 15.51 7.45 -10.28
CA SER A 117 15.70 8.31 -11.44
C SER A 117 17.02 7.95 -12.17
N PRO A 118 17.05 7.95 -13.50
CA PRO A 118 18.30 7.77 -14.23
C PRO A 118 19.26 8.93 -13.91
N PRO A 119 20.58 8.66 -13.87
CA PRO A 119 21.57 9.71 -13.64
C PRO A 119 21.52 10.76 -14.76
N PRO A 120 21.84 12.02 -14.46
CA PRO A 120 21.88 13.08 -15.48
C PRO A 120 22.93 12.76 -16.56
N PRO A 121 22.68 13.17 -17.81
CA PRO A 121 23.64 12.92 -18.89
C PRO A 121 24.98 13.59 -18.57
N GLN A 122 26.05 12.81 -18.62
CA GLN A 122 27.40 13.32 -18.51
C GLN A 122 27.73 14.14 -19.76
N LEU A 123 28.01 15.43 -19.59
CA LEU A 123 28.59 16.25 -20.63
C LEU A 123 30.00 15.74 -20.92
N VAL A 124 30.20 15.10 -22.06
CA VAL A 124 31.53 14.79 -22.59
C VAL A 124 32.14 16.09 -23.10
N GLN A 125 33.24 16.53 -22.44
CA GLN A 125 34.11 17.57 -22.96
C GLN A 125 35.06 16.96 -24.00
#